data_82b6ef789ec70711881f44021ee15911
#
_entry.id   82b6ef789ec70711881f44021ee15911
#
_cell.length_a   1.000
_cell.length_b   1.000
_cell.length_c   1.000
_cell.angle_alpha   90.00
_cell.angle_beta   90.00
_cell.angle_gamma   90.00
#
_symmetry.space_group_name_H-M   'P 1'
#
loop_
_entity.id
_entity.type
_entity.pdbx_description
1 polymer ?
#
loop_
_entity_poly.entity_id
_entity_poly.type
_entity_poly.pdbx_seq_one_letter_code
_entity_poly.pdbx_strand_id
1 'polypeptide(L)'
;MKDALVGRFDQLLGDGIEAAVALKHRRRLSKLGWARVFEPSSPGVFAHGDPPPREGCELQVLIDGANALPEIAEAISQAKRFVHVTGWHLEPAFEMVRGRPNGAIGVLLAEMAEQVDVRVLVWSGAPIPLFHPTRAEVSQALENLTRHTRIQAKGDPKEHPFHCHHEKTVIVDGEVAFVNGIDMTDAAGDRYDVQAHRARRSIGWHDVGTRLRGPAVADVNDHFRTRWRELTKEELPALPAPEPAGESTVQVVRTVEEDMYDAIPHGDFRIFESYARALRSARELIYLENQFLWSPELVSIIAEKLRNPPTAQFRVVVLLPGRANNGAEDTRGQVGRLIDADDEGDGTRRFLATTIRALSPSHERADPVYVHAKVAVIDDRWMIVGSANLNAHSLFNDTETCVVTDDAALARDTRVRLWA
;
A
#
# COMPACT_ATOMS: atom_id res chain seq x y z
N MET A 1 6.52 -42.42 0.69
CA MET A 1 5.73 -42.63 -0.54
C MET A 1 4.28 -42.16 -0.38
N LYS A 2 3.56 -42.48 0.72
CA LYS A 2 2.19 -41.97 0.98
C LYS A 2 2.20 -40.43 1.19
N ASP A 3 3.12 -39.91 1.99
CA ASP A 3 3.20 -38.47 2.28
C ASP A 3 3.54 -37.63 1.03
N ALA A 4 4.38 -38.17 0.14
CA ALA A 4 4.70 -37.52 -1.13
C ALA A 4 3.54 -37.53 -2.14
N LEU A 5 2.66 -38.55 -2.07
CA LEU A 5 1.45 -38.63 -2.88
C LEU A 5 0.36 -37.70 -2.37
N VAL A 6 0.19 -37.60 -1.05
CA VAL A 6 -0.75 -36.66 -0.41
C VAL A 6 -0.31 -35.24 -0.70
N GLY A 7 0.99 -34.88 -0.51
CA GLY A 7 1.51 -33.56 -0.80
C GLY A 7 1.35 -33.15 -2.26
N ARG A 8 1.54 -34.08 -3.23
CA ARG A 8 1.27 -33.79 -4.65
C ARG A 8 -0.22 -33.59 -4.96
N PHE A 9 -1.10 -34.32 -4.29
CA PHE A 9 -2.54 -34.16 -4.47
C PHE A 9 -3.03 -32.82 -3.91
N ASP A 10 -2.56 -32.43 -2.72
CA ASP A 10 -2.86 -31.14 -2.11
C ASP A 10 -2.33 -29.99 -2.95
N GLN A 11 -1.13 -30.13 -3.53
CA GLN A 11 -0.55 -29.14 -4.45
C GLN A 11 -1.38 -28.99 -5.74
N LEU A 12 -1.79 -30.09 -6.36
CA LEU A 12 -2.64 -30.06 -7.56
C LEU A 12 -4.02 -29.46 -7.29
N LEU A 13 -4.61 -29.70 -6.11
CA LEU A 13 -5.86 -29.07 -5.69
C LEU A 13 -5.67 -27.56 -5.47
N GLY A 14 -4.58 -27.14 -4.80
CA GLY A 14 -4.23 -25.75 -4.59
C GLY A 14 -4.06 -25.01 -5.91
N ASP A 15 -3.27 -25.54 -6.84
CA ASP A 15 -3.05 -24.99 -8.18
C ASP A 15 -4.36 -24.88 -8.98
N GLY A 16 -5.24 -25.85 -8.86
CA GLY A 16 -6.56 -25.84 -9.50
C GLY A 16 -7.48 -24.73 -8.95
N ILE A 17 -7.48 -24.51 -7.64
CA ILE A 17 -8.25 -23.44 -6.99
C ILE A 17 -7.71 -22.09 -7.39
N GLU A 18 -6.39 -21.89 -7.35
CA GLU A 18 -5.74 -20.63 -7.75
C GLU A 18 -6.00 -20.30 -9.22
N ALA A 19 -5.89 -21.28 -10.11
CA ALA A 19 -6.21 -21.10 -11.54
C ALA A 19 -7.68 -20.70 -11.73
N ALA A 20 -8.59 -21.27 -10.97
CA ALA A 20 -10.01 -20.92 -11.01
C ALA A 20 -10.26 -19.49 -10.52
N VAL A 21 -9.59 -19.07 -9.45
CA VAL A 21 -9.66 -17.69 -8.91
C VAL A 21 -9.10 -16.69 -9.91
N ALA A 22 -7.91 -16.95 -10.46
CA ALA A 22 -7.30 -16.07 -11.46
C ALA A 22 -8.17 -15.97 -12.73
N LEU A 23 -8.80 -17.09 -13.17
CA LEU A 23 -9.73 -17.07 -14.29
C LEU A 23 -11.00 -16.27 -13.97
N LYS A 24 -11.50 -16.33 -12.74
CA LYS A 24 -12.64 -15.52 -12.28
C LYS A 24 -12.29 -14.04 -12.34
N HIS A 25 -11.14 -13.61 -11.81
CA HIS A 25 -10.68 -12.22 -11.88
C HIS A 25 -10.54 -11.77 -13.34
N ARG A 26 -9.88 -12.57 -14.18
CA ARG A 26 -9.72 -12.26 -15.60
C ARG A 26 -11.05 -12.07 -16.32
N ARG A 27 -12.03 -12.95 -16.09
CA ARG A 27 -13.39 -12.85 -16.67
C ARG A 27 -14.13 -11.62 -16.17
N ARG A 28 -14.04 -11.32 -14.85
CA ARG A 28 -14.65 -10.15 -14.23
C ARG A 28 -14.07 -8.87 -14.84
N LEU A 29 -12.76 -8.70 -14.79
CA LEU A 29 -12.09 -7.50 -15.30
C LEU A 29 -12.28 -7.32 -16.81
N SER A 30 -12.28 -8.41 -17.58
CA SER A 30 -12.54 -8.32 -19.03
C SER A 30 -13.94 -7.79 -19.35
N LYS A 31 -14.96 -8.17 -18.58
CA LYS A 31 -16.33 -7.65 -18.72
C LYS A 31 -16.43 -6.16 -18.38
N LEU A 32 -15.57 -5.67 -17.47
CA LEU A 32 -15.51 -4.26 -17.05
C LEU A 32 -14.63 -3.40 -17.99
N GLY A 33 -14.06 -3.97 -19.05
CA GLY A 33 -13.20 -3.24 -20.00
C GLY A 33 -11.71 -3.25 -19.61
N TRP A 34 -11.31 -4.03 -18.60
CA TRP A 34 -9.94 -4.12 -18.09
C TRP A 34 -9.13 -5.31 -18.63
N ALA A 35 -9.56 -5.93 -19.75
CA ALA A 35 -8.86 -7.10 -20.33
C ALA A 35 -7.35 -6.84 -20.54
N ARG A 36 -6.98 -5.61 -20.89
CA ARG A 36 -5.60 -5.19 -21.20
C ARG A 36 -4.59 -5.47 -20.06
N VAL A 37 -5.04 -5.46 -18.79
CA VAL A 37 -4.15 -5.65 -17.64
C VAL A 37 -3.55 -7.05 -17.57
N PHE A 38 -4.16 -8.01 -18.25
CA PHE A 38 -3.69 -9.41 -18.36
C PHE A 38 -2.85 -9.69 -19.61
N GLU A 39 -2.76 -8.75 -20.54
CA GLU A 39 -2.03 -8.94 -21.79
C GLU A 39 -0.56 -8.51 -21.64
N PRO A 40 0.33 -9.05 -22.48
CA PRO A 40 1.70 -8.53 -22.60
C PRO A 40 1.64 -7.04 -22.90
N SER A 41 2.30 -6.24 -22.10
CA SER A 41 2.15 -4.79 -22.17
C SER A 41 2.82 -4.18 -23.39
N SER A 42 2.19 -3.14 -23.91
CA SER A 42 2.85 -2.12 -24.71
C SER A 42 4.02 -1.49 -23.93
N PRO A 43 5.02 -0.89 -24.61
CA PRO A 43 6.13 -0.21 -23.95
C PRO A 43 5.65 0.84 -22.91
N GLY A 44 6.41 0.99 -21.84
CA GLY A 44 6.13 1.96 -20.78
C GLY A 44 5.80 1.29 -19.45
N VAL A 45 6.05 2.01 -18.38
CA VAL A 45 5.98 1.52 -16.99
C VAL A 45 4.73 2.01 -16.26
N PHE A 46 4.07 3.05 -16.76
CA PHE A 46 2.87 3.62 -16.16
C PHE A 46 1.59 2.90 -16.61
N ALA A 47 0.59 2.85 -15.76
CA ALA A 47 -0.73 2.34 -16.09
C ALA A 47 -1.46 3.27 -17.07
N HIS A 48 -2.37 2.72 -17.86
CA HIS A 48 -3.18 3.52 -18.78
C HIS A 48 -4.38 4.16 -18.08
N GLY A 49 -4.78 5.32 -18.59
CA GLY A 49 -6.01 6.00 -18.16
C GLY A 49 -5.77 7.22 -17.28
N ASP A 50 -6.79 7.61 -16.54
CA ASP A 50 -6.82 8.82 -15.71
C ASP A 50 -6.80 8.46 -14.21
N PRO A 51 -5.92 9.11 -13.40
CA PRO A 51 -4.96 10.14 -13.79
C PRO A 51 -3.76 9.61 -14.58
N PRO A 52 -3.25 10.42 -15.53
CA PRO A 52 -2.02 10.12 -16.24
C PRO A 52 -0.79 10.37 -15.38
N PRO A 53 0.40 9.94 -15.79
CA PRO A 53 1.66 10.37 -15.17
C PRO A 53 1.79 11.90 -15.21
N ARG A 54 2.26 12.49 -14.11
CA ARG A 54 2.50 13.92 -13.96
C ARG A 54 3.99 14.19 -13.82
N GLU A 55 4.53 14.98 -14.73
CA GLU A 55 5.91 15.49 -14.65
C GLU A 55 6.02 16.63 -13.63
N GLY A 56 7.23 16.96 -13.19
CA GLY A 56 7.48 18.07 -12.28
C GLY A 56 7.14 17.79 -10.82
N CYS A 57 7.13 16.54 -10.40
CA CYS A 57 6.88 16.16 -9.01
C CYS A 57 8.16 16.04 -8.19
N GLU A 58 8.09 16.40 -6.92
CA GLU A 58 9.05 16.03 -5.88
C GLU A 58 8.46 14.85 -5.09
N LEU A 59 9.12 13.69 -5.15
CA LEU A 59 8.73 12.50 -4.42
C LEU A 59 9.82 12.10 -3.43
N GLN A 60 9.48 12.05 -2.16
CA GLN A 60 10.37 11.61 -1.07
C GLN A 60 9.82 10.32 -0.48
N VAL A 61 10.70 9.32 -0.30
CA VAL A 61 10.34 8.06 0.38
C VAL A 61 10.71 8.15 1.85
N LEU A 62 9.75 7.87 2.72
CA LEU A 62 9.84 7.91 4.18
C LEU A 62 9.81 6.49 4.71
N ILE A 63 10.95 6.01 5.17
CA ILE A 63 11.11 4.66 5.71
C ILE A 63 10.82 4.71 7.20
N ASP A 64 9.88 3.90 7.66
CA ASP A 64 9.41 3.73 9.02
C ASP A 64 8.71 4.95 9.65
N GLY A 65 7.88 4.67 10.64
CA GLY A 65 7.02 5.66 11.25
C GLY A 65 7.76 6.79 11.95
N ALA A 66 8.95 6.55 12.50
CA ALA A 66 9.74 7.61 13.13
C ALA A 66 10.18 8.72 12.15
N ASN A 67 10.26 8.40 10.86
CA ASN A 67 10.52 9.39 9.82
C ASN A 67 9.22 9.96 9.23
N ALA A 68 8.23 9.12 8.98
CA ALA A 68 7.01 9.52 8.30
C ALA A 68 6.05 10.32 9.20
N LEU A 69 5.82 9.87 10.42
CA LEU A 69 4.80 10.46 11.29
C LEU A 69 5.09 11.91 11.70
N PRO A 70 6.34 12.29 12.07
CA PRO A 70 6.68 13.68 12.34
C PRO A 70 6.56 14.60 11.11
N GLU A 71 6.92 14.13 9.92
CA GLU A 71 6.77 14.87 8.65
C GLU A 71 5.30 15.16 8.35
N ILE A 72 4.43 14.16 8.56
CA ILE A 72 2.97 14.32 8.41
C ILE A 72 2.44 15.32 9.44
N ALA A 73 2.84 15.20 10.71
CA ALA A 73 2.41 16.10 11.78
C ALA A 73 2.86 17.55 11.53
N GLU A 74 4.08 17.75 11.05
CA GLU A 74 4.59 19.06 10.68
C GLU A 74 3.80 19.68 9.53
N ALA A 75 3.55 18.91 8.47
CA ALA A 75 2.74 19.39 7.35
C ALA A 75 1.31 19.78 7.79
N ILE A 76 0.67 18.96 8.63
CA ILE A 76 -0.66 19.28 9.18
C ILE A 76 -0.61 20.58 9.96
N SER A 77 0.40 20.77 10.82
CA SER A 77 0.51 21.98 11.68
C SER A 77 0.78 23.26 10.90
N GLN A 78 1.22 23.16 9.65
CA GLN A 78 1.49 24.29 8.75
C GLN A 78 0.34 24.60 7.77
N ALA A 79 -0.77 23.85 7.84
CA ALA A 79 -1.91 24.03 6.94
C ALA A 79 -2.50 25.45 7.02
N LYS A 80 -2.89 26.00 5.86
CA LYS A 80 -3.43 27.36 5.72
C LYS A 80 -4.84 27.40 5.17
N ARG A 81 -5.30 26.31 4.54
CA ARG A 81 -6.62 26.23 3.88
C ARG A 81 -7.40 25.01 4.31
N PHE A 82 -6.80 23.82 4.22
CA PHE A 82 -7.46 22.59 4.58
C PHE A 82 -6.49 21.42 4.85
N VAL A 83 -7.00 20.44 5.60
CA VAL A 83 -6.37 19.12 5.78
C VAL A 83 -7.40 18.05 5.46
N HIS A 84 -7.11 17.19 4.49
CA HIS A 84 -7.89 16.00 4.17
C HIS A 84 -7.12 14.75 4.58
N VAL A 85 -7.78 13.85 5.32
CA VAL A 85 -7.17 12.61 5.82
C VAL A 85 -8.03 11.42 5.41
N THR A 86 -7.41 10.38 4.83
CA THR A 86 -8.03 9.06 4.71
C THR A 86 -7.29 8.02 5.53
N GLY A 87 -7.97 6.97 5.97
CA GLY A 87 -7.35 5.87 6.69
C GLY A 87 -8.22 4.61 6.73
N TRP A 88 -7.58 3.48 6.97
CA TRP A 88 -8.29 2.27 7.33
C TRP A 88 -8.86 2.39 8.74
N HIS A 89 -8.04 2.88 9.68
CA HIS A 89 -8.41 3.23 11.04
C HIS A 89 -7.59 4.43 11.52
N LEU A 90 -8.20 5.29 12.33
CA LEU A 90 -7.55 6.43 12.97
C LEU A 90 -7.95 6.45 14.43
N GLU A 91 -6.96 6.32 15.32
CA GLU A 91 -7.13 6.48 16.75
C GLU A 91 -6.77 7.92 17.15
N PRO A 92 -7.70 8.72 17.69
CA PRO A 92 -7.42 10.12 18.03
C PRO A 92 -6.26 10.30 19.02
N ALA A 93 -6.01 9.29 19.87
CA ALA A 93 -4.92 9.31 20.86
C ALA A 93 -3.57 8.86 20.29
N PHE A 94 -3.49 8.43 19.03
CA PHE A 94 -2.25 7.96 18.40
C PHE A 94 -1.23 9.09 18.33
N GLU A 95 -0.03 8.85 18.91
CA GLU A 95 1.05 9.84 18.98
C GLU A 95 1.81 9.93 17.65
N MET A 96 1.60 10.99 16.89
CA MET A 96 2.36 11.30 15.68
C MET A 96 3.79 11.74 15.97
N VAL A 97 4.00 12.39 17.12
CA VAL A 97 5.32 12.83 17.58
C VAL A 97 5.48 12.42 19.05
N ARG A 98 6.25 11.38 19.28
CA ARG A 98 6.46 10.83 20.62
C ARG A 98 7.15 11.80 21.56
N GLY A 99 6.61 11.89 22.76
CA GLY A 99 7.14 12.75 23.83
C GLY A 99 6.92 14.25 23.61
N ARG A 100 6.22 14.65 22.55
CA ARG A 100 5.79 16.02 22.33
C ARG A 100 4.43 16.24 23.04
N PRO A 101 4.28 17.26 23.89
CA PRO A 101 2.97 17.68 24.35
C PRO A 101 2.06 17.95 23.12
N ASN A 102 0.83 17.47 23.15
CA ASN A 102 -0.13 17.60 22.04
C ASN A 102 0.31 16.89 20.73
N GLY A 103 1.17 15.88 20.80
CA GLY A 103 1.63 15.12 19.63
C GLY A 103 0.64 14.10 19.06
N ALA A 104 -0.52 13.92 19.70
CA ALA A 104 -1.56 13.00 19.22
C ALA A 104 -2.29 13.57 17.99
N ILE A 105 -2.62 12.70 17.04
CA ILE A 105 -3.28 13.10 15.77
C ILE A 105 -4.59 13.84 16.01
N GLY A 106 -5.42 13.38 16.96
CA GLY A 106 -6.69 14.03 17.30
C GLY A 106 -6.51 15.45 17.81
N VAL A 107 -5.45 15.70 18.59
CA VAL A 107 -5.12 17.04 19.09
C VAL A 107 -4.64 17.95 17.97
N LEU A 108 -3.71 17.46 17.13
CA LEU A 108 -3.20 18.22 15.97
C LEU A 108 -4.33 18.63 15.03
N LEU A 109 -5.21 17.70 14.69
CA LEU A 109 -6.35 17.98 13.80
C LEU A 109 -7.36 18.94 14.46
N ALA A 110 -7.60 18.83 15.77
CA ALA A 110 -8.51 19.73 16.49
C ALA A 110 -7.96 21.16 16.55
N GLU A 111 -6.67 21.34 16.85
CA GLU A 111 -6.02 22.65 16.82
C GLU A 111 -6.09 23.29 15.44
N MET A 112 -5.86 22.51 14.39
CA MET A 112 -5.95 23.01 13.01
C MET A 112 -7.38 23.31 12.57
N ALA A 113 -8.37 22.55 13.05
CA ALA A 113 -9.78 22.76 12.69
C ALA A 113 -10.34 24.10 13.19
N GLU A 114 -9.66 24.79 14.11
CA GLU A 114 -10.04 26.16 14.50
C GLU A 114 -9.64 27.21 13.45
N GLN A 115 -8.75 26.86 12.52
CA GLN A 115 -8.15 27.78 11.55
C GLN A 115 -8.44 27.41 10.10
N VAL A 116 -8.55 26.11 9.79
CA VAL A 116 -8.69 25.58 8.44
C VAL A 116 -9.78 24.51 8.36
N ASP A 117 -10.22 24.17 7.17
CA ASP A 117 -11.17 23.06 6.95
C ASP A 117 -10.45 21.71 7.16
N VAL A 118 -10.91 20.90 8.13
CA VAL A 118 -10.34 19.59 8.44
C VAL A 118 -11.37 18.50 8.18
N ARG A 119 -11.06 17.59 7.26
CA ARG A 119 -11.93 16.49 6.87
C ARG A 119 -11.23 15.15 6.99
N VAL A 120 -11.90 14.20 7.62
CA VAL A 120 -11.40 12.85 7.86
C VAL A 120 -12.37 11.83 7.29
N LEU A 121 -11.86 10.91 6.50
CA LEU A 121 -12.63 9.84 5.88
C LEU A 121 -11.94 8.51 6.14
N VAL A 122 -12.52 7.67 6.97
CA VAL A 122 -11.99 6.35 7.30
C VAL A 122 -12.96 5.25 6.87
N TRP A 123 -12.47 4.03 6.75
CA TRP A 123 -13.37 2.88 6.65
C TRP A 123 -14.30 2.81 7.87
N SER A 124 -15.57 2.48 7.65
CA SER A 124 -16.54 2.42 8.75
C SER A 124 -16.36 1.22 9.70
N GLY A 125 -15.37 0.37 9.44
CA GLY A 125 -15.11 -0.83 10.23
C GLY A 125 -15.91 -2.06 9.78
N ALA A 126 -15.47 -3.22 10.24
CA ALA A 126 -16.05 -4.49 9.85
C ALA A 126 -17.54 -4.61 10.22
N PRO A 127 -18.39 -5.08 9.30
CA PRO A 127 -19.81 -5.28 9.58
C PRO A 127 -20.07 -6.46 10.52
N ILE A 128 -19.09 -7.36 10.65
CA ILE A 128 -19.16 -8.56 11.51
C ILE A 128 -18.19 -8.34 12.68
N PRO A 129 -18.63 -8.47 13.95
CA PRO A 129 -17.80 -8.17 15.14
C PRO A 129 -16.66 -9.16 15.39
N LEU A 130 -16.42 -10.09 14.47
CA LEU A 130 -15.29 -11.04 14.49
C LEU A 130 -14.00 -10.39 13.96
N PHE A 131 -14.12 -9.30 13.20
CA PHE A 131 -13.00 -8.59 12.58
C PHE A 131 -12.86 -7.20 13.18
N HIS A 132 -11.63 -6.72 13.34
CA HIS A 132 -11.30 -5.40 13.88
C HIS A 132 -10.64 -4.52 12.80
N PRO A 133 -10.85 -3.18 12.87
CA PRO A 133 -11.76 -2.50 13.80
C PRO A 133 -13.22 -2.80 13.47
N THR A 134 -14.04 -2.95 14.50
CA THR A 134 -15.49 -3.08 14.38
C THR A 134 -16.13 -1.73 14.05
N ARG A 135 -17.35 -1.72 13.50
CA ARG A 135 -18.12 -0.47 13.29
C ARG A 135 -18.31 0.36 14.56
N ALA A 136 -18.47 -0.30 15.70
CA ALA A 136 -18.61 0.36 16.99
C ALA A 136 -17.32 1.08 17.41
N GLU A 137 -16.16 0.44 17.25
CA GLU A 137 -14.84 1.02 17.54
C GLU A 137 -14.57 2.23 16.66
N VAL A 138 -14.83 2.12 15.36
CA VAL A 138 -14.66 3.25 14.42
C VAL A 138 -15.62 4.39 14.72
N SER A 139 -16.90 4.09 14.99
CA SER A 139 -17.88 5.11 15.38
C SER A 139 -17.45 5.85 16.64
N GLN A 140 -16.96 5.15 17.66
CA GLN A 140 -16.46 5.75 18.90
C GLN A 140 -15.21 6.61 18.66
N ALA A 141 -14.29 6.17 17.80
CA ALA A 141 -13.10 6.95 17.43
C ALA A 141 -13.50 8.26 16.72
N LEU A 142 -14.43 8.19 15.76
CA LEU A 142 -14.94 9.37 15.04
C LEU A 142 -15.73 10.32 15.98
N GLU A 143 -16.52 9.78 16.90
CA GLU A 143 -17.21 10.59 17.92
C GLU A 143 -16.21 11.32 18.83
N ASN A 144 -15.16 10.63 19.28
CA ASN A 144 -14.11 11.22 20.09
C ASN A 144 -13.33 12.31 19.32
N LEU A 145 -13.10 12.10 18.01
CA LEU A 145 -12.40 13.06 17.16
C LEU A 145 -13.22 14.33 16.92
N THR A 146 -14.55 14.19 16.75
CA THR A 146 -15.44 15.31 16.41
C THR A 146 -16.03 16.02 17.61
N ARG A 147 -15.98 15.40 18.78
CA ARG A 147 -16.57 15.97 20.02
C ARG A 147 -15.88 17.27 20.40
N HIS A 148 -16.64 18.36 20.44
CA HIS A 148 -16.15 19.71 20.77
C HIS A 148 -15.06 20.25 19.82
N THR A 149 -15.01 19.76 18.57
CA THR A 149 -14.11 20.24 17.54
C THR A 149 -14.88 20.68 16.30
N ARG A 150 -14.22 21.34 15.35
CA ARG A 150 -14.77 21.67 14.04
C ARG A 150 -14.42 20.64 12.97
N ILE A 151 -13.80 19.52 13.33
CA ILE A 151 -13.44 18.44 12.43
C ILE A 151 -14.72 17.83 11.83
N GLN A 152 -14.72 17.67 10.51
CA GLN A 152 -15.73 16.90 9.82
C GLN A 152 -15.17 15.50 9.56
N ALA A 153 -15.69 14.49 10.26
CA ALA A 153 -15.23 13.12 10.11
C ALA A 153 -16.39 12.18 9.71
N LYS A 154 -16.10 11.24 8.80
CA LYS A 154 -17.07 10.26 8.29
C LYS A 154 -16.42 8.87 8.21
N GLY A 155 -17.20 7.86 8.57
CA GLY A 155 -16.92 6.47 8.23
C GLY A 155 -17.55 6.14 6.88
N ASP A 156 -16.77 5.59 5.96
CA ASP A 156 -17.24 5.15 4.65
C ASP A 156 -17.69 3.67 4.72
N PRO A 157 -19.00 3.38 4.64
CA PRO A 157 -19.53 2.03 4.64
C PRO A 157 -19.73 1.47 3.22
N LYS A 158 -19.30 2.18 2.19
CA LYS A 158 -19.45 1.76 0.79
C LYS A 158 -18.40 0.69 0.46
N GLU A 159 -18.61 -0.50 0.98
CA GLU A 159 -17.80 -1.68 0.64
C GLU A 159 -18.70 -2.90 0.43
N HIS A 160 -18.25 -3.85 -0.40
CA HIS A 160 -18.85 -5.16 -0.46
C HIS A 160 -18.48 -5.96 0.80
N PRO A 161 -19.26 -6.99 1.19
CA PRO A 161 -18.92 -7.81 2.34
C PRO A 161 -17.50 -8.36 2.27
N PHE A 162 -16.72 -8.22 3.36
CA PHE A 162 -15.33 -8.63 3.50
C PHE A 162 -14.30 -7.76 2.77
N HIS A 163 -14.67 -6.62 2.19
CA HIS A 163 -13.76 -5.65 1.60
C HIS A 163 -13.66 -4.43 2.51
N CYS A 164 -12.64 -3.59 2.29
CA CYS A 164 -12.43 -2.39 3.12
C CYS A 164 -11.87 -1.21 2.31
N HIS A 165 -11.94 -0.03 2.90
CA HIS A 165 -11.17 1.12 2.44
C HIS A 165 -9.84 1.10 3.17
N HIS A 166 -8.77 0.76 2.44
CA HIS A 166 -7.46 0.52 3.04
C HIS A 166 -6.41 1.57 2.67
N GLU A 167 -6.78 2.60 1.92
CA GLU A 167 -5.89 3.72 1.62
C GLU A 167 -5.56 4.56 2.86
N LYS A 168 -4.35 5.16 2.89
CA LYS A 168 -3.88 6.03 3.94
C LYS A 168 -3.22 7.25 3.32
N THR A 169 -3.98 8.34 3.25
CA THR A 169 -3.50 9.58 2.65
C THR A 169 -3.71 10.77 3.57
N VAL A 170 -2.81 11.73 3.51
CA VAL A 170 -2.97 13.05 4.11
C VAL A 170 -2.66 14.08 3.04
N ILE A 171 -3.60 15.02 2.81
CA ILE A 171 -3.43 16.08 1.84
C ILE A 171 -3.55 17.41 2.58
N VAL A 172 -2.54 18.26 2.41
CA VAL A 172 -2.47 19.58 3.05
C VAL A 172 -2.49 20.64 1.97
N ASP A 173 -3.49 21.52 2.02
CA ASP A 173 -3.68 22.69 1.15
C ASP A 173 -3.75 22.38 -0.36
N GLY A 174 -3.73 21.09 -0.74
CA GLY A 174 -3.56 20.64 -2.12
C GLY A 174 -2.14 20.85 -2.67
N GLU A 175 -1.17 21.15 -1.81
CA GLU A 175 0.23 21.41 -2.15
C GLU A 175 1.16 20.27 -1.76
N VAL A 176 0.80 19.54 -0.69
CA VAL A 176 1.53 18.37 -0.20
C VAL A 176 0.56 17.21 0.00
N ALA A 177 0.94 16.03 -0.43
CA ALA A 177 0.23 14.81 -0.14
C ALA A 177 1.17 13.75 0.43
N PHE A 178 0.68 12.96 1.36
CA PHE A 178 1.32 11.73 1.84
C PHE A 178 0.48 10.54 1.40
N VAL A 179 1.13 9.55 0.81
CA VAL A 179 0.53 8.26 0.41
C VAL A 179 1.33 7.17 1.11
N ASN A 180 0.68 6.43 2.01
CA ASN A 180 1.38 5.62 2.99
C ASN A 180 0.88 4.17 3.05
N GLY A 181 1.77 3.27 3.56
CA GLY A 181 1.39 2.01 4.19
C GLY A 181 0.98 2.17 5.65
N ILE A 182 1.42 3.25 6.30
CA ILE A 182 1.36 3.49 7.75
C ILE A 182 -0.04 3.93 8.20
N ASP A 183 -0.66 3.16 9.10
CA ASP A 183 -1.89 3.54 9.79
C ASP A 183 -1.64 4.39 11.04
N MET A 184 -2.59 5.25 11.38
CA MET A 184 -2.54 6.08 12.60
C MET A 184 -3.24 5.38 13.76
N THR A 185 -2.72 4.20 14.15
CA THR A 185 -3.25 3.35 15.22
C THR A 185 -2.13 2.49 15.81
N ASP A 186 -2.21 2.17 17.11
CA ASP A 186 -1.33 1.24 17.80
C ASP A 186 -1.84 -0.22 17.75
N ALA A 187 -2.96 -0.47 17.07
CA ALA A 187 -3.51 -1.80 16.96
C ALA A 187 -2.49 -2.77 16.32
N ALA A 188 -2.27 -3.92 16.97
CA ALA A 188 -1.38 -5.00 16.56
C ALA A 188 0.13 -4.69 16.53
N GLY A 189 0.59 -3.54 17.00
CA GLY A 189 2.02 -3.27 17.13
C GLY A 189 2.42 -1.81 17.05
N ASP A 190 3.68 -1.55 17.27
CA ASP A 190 4.24 -0.20 17.32
C ASP A 190 4.63 0.29 15.93
N ARG A 191 3.88 1.26 15.41
CA ARG A 191 4.11 1.87 14.10
C ARG A 191 5.21 2.92 14.09
N TYR A 192 5.55 3.42 15.27
CA TYR A 192 6.60 4.41 15.43
C TYR A 192 7.97 3.72 15.58
N ASP A 193 8.36 2.97 14.59
CA ASP A 193 9.67 2.33 14.56
C ASP A 193 10.70 3.16 13.79
N VAL A 194 11.96 2.83 13.97
CA VAL A 194 13.10 3.42 13.28
C VAL A 194 13.76 2.34 12.42
N GLN A 195 14.39 2.73 11.35
CA GLN A 195 15.06 1.82 10.41
C GLN A 195 16.05 0.86 11.09
N ALA A 196 16.66 1.28 12.20
CA ALA A 196 17.55 0.41 12.98
C ALA A 196 16.85 -0.71 13.77
N HIS A 197 15.53 -0.69 13.86
CA HIS A 197 14.68 -1.69 14.53
C HIS A 197 15.26 -2.27 15.82
N ARG A 198 15.15 -1.53 16.91
CA ARG A 198 15.70 -1.98 18.20
C ARG A 198 14.87 -3.14 18.78
N ALA A 199 15.54 -4.16 19.29
CA ALA A 199 14.91 -5.25 20.02
C ALA A 199 14.11 -4.72 21.23
N ARG A 200 12.84 -5.06 21.33
CA ARG A 200 11.90 -4.59 22.37
C ARG A 200 10.79 -5.61 22.64
N ARG A 201 10.00 -5.40 23.72
CA ARG A 201 8.92 -6.32 24.08
C ARG A 201 7.74 -6.26 23.12
N SER A 202 7.36 -5.05 22.64
CA SER A 202 6.32 -4.88 21.63
C SER A 202 6.89 -5.14 20.26
N ILE A 203 6.10 -5.74 19.37
CA ILE A 203 6.52 -5.94 17.98
C ILE A 203 6.61 -4.59 17.28
N GLY A 204 7.77 -4.28 16.69
CA GLY A 204 7.96 -3.12 15.86
C GLY A 204 7.53 -3.39 14.41
N TRP A 205 7.03 -2.37 13.75
CA TRP A 205 6.59 -2.47 12.35
C TRP A 205 7.58 -1.77 11.44
N HIS A 206 7.97 -2.47 10.39
CA HIS A 206 8.65 -1.88 9.24
C HIS A 206 7.61 -1.48 8.21
N ASP A 207 7.58 -0.22 7.84
CA ASP A 207 6.61 0.33 6.88
C ASP A 207 7.24 1.44 6.02
N VAL A 208 6.59 1.79 4.92
CA VAL A 208 7.08 2.82 3.99
C VAL A 208 5.93 3.74 3.62
N GLY A 209 6.22 5.04 3.63
CA GLY A 209 5.33 6.07 3.14
C GLY A 209 6.04 6.99 2.16
N THR A 210 5.28 7.94 1.60
CA THR A 210 5.80 8.95 0.70
C THR A 210 5.28 10.34 1.05
N ARG A 211 6.09 11.35 0.77
CA ARG A 211 5.71 12.76 0.69
C ARG A 211 5.81 13.18 -0.77
N LEU A 212 4.72 13.74 -1.27
CA LEU A 212 4.57 14.16 -2.66
C LEU A 212 4.28 15.67 -2.72
N ARG A 213 4.95 16.39 -3.62
CA ARG A 213 4.67 17.77 -4.00
C ARG A 213 4.63 17.87 -5.53
N GLY A 214 3.96 18.91 -6.04
CA GLY A 214 3.81 19.12 -7.47
C GLY A 214 2.51 18.55 -8.05
N PRO A 215 2.39 18.48 -9.39
CA PRO A 215 1.11 18.29 -10.06
C PRO A 215 0.30 17.05 -9.65
N ALA A 216 0.95 15.94 -9.29
CA ALA A 216 0.26 14.71 -8.91
C ALA A 216 -0.47 14.78 -7.55
N VAL A 217 -0.24 15.82 -6.73
CA VAL A 217 -1.00 16.07 -5.50
C VAL A 217 -2.49 16.27 -5.80
N ALA A 218 -2.81 16.93 -6.92
CA ALA A 218 -4.19 17.12 -7.35
C ALA A 218 -4.92 15.78 -7.54
N ASP A 219 -4.24 14.76 -8.09
CA ASP A 219 -4.84 13.45 -8.35
C ASP A 219 -5.15 12.69 -7.04
N VAL A 220 -4.32 12.85 -6.00
CA VAL A 220 -4.61 12.31 -4.65
C VAL A 220 -5.81 13.03 -4.03
N ASN A 221 -5.86 14.37 -4.14
CA ASN A 221 -6.96 15.17 -3.61
C ASN A 221 -8.28 14.91 -4.35
N ASP A 222 -8.25 14.72 -5.66
CA ASP A 222 -9.45 14.40 -6.46
C ASP A 222 -10.04 13.04 -6.09
N HIS A 223 -9.21 12.07 -5.70
CA HIS A 223 -9.71 10.81 -5.16
C HIS A 223 -10.42 11.00 -3.82
N PHE A 224 -9.84 11.77 -2.88
CA PHE A 224 -10.52 12.13 -1.64
C PHE A 224 -11.86 12.83 -1.90
N ARG A 225 -11.87 13.86 -2.77
CA ARG A 225 -13.07 14.63 -3.14
C ARG A 225 -14.16 13.74 -3.73
N THR A 226 -13.79 12.80 -4.60
CA THR A 226 -14.71 11.83 -5.19
C THR A 226 -15.39 11.01 -4.10
N ARG A 227 -14.63 10.39 -3.19
CA ARG A 227 -15.17 9.61 -2.09
C ARG A 227 -16.04 10.45 -1.14
N TRP A 228 -15.56 11.65 -0.79
CA TRP A 228 -16.31 12.58 0.06
C TRP A 228 -17.66 12.94 -0.53
N ARG A 229 -17.70 13.33 -1.81
CA ARG A 229 -18.94 13.63 -2.53
C ARG A 229 -19.88 12.43 -2.59
N GLU A 230 -19.37 11.27 -2.90
CA GLU A 230 -20.19 10.05 -2.98
C GLU A 230 -20.87 9.71 -1.66
N LEU A 231 -20.18 9.96 -0.55
CA LEU A 231 -20.68 9.66 0.79
C LEU A 231 -21.60 10.76 1.34
N THR A 232 -21.22 12.04 1.17
CA THR A 232 -21.88 13.17 1.84
C THR A 232 -22.80 13.96 0.95
N LYS A 233 -22.68 13.79 -0.39
CA LYS A 233 -23.30 14.62 -1.44
C LYS A 233 -22.81 16.08 -1.43
N GLU A 234 -21.78 16.39 -0.66
CA GLU A 234 -21.12 17.69 -0.66
C GLU A 234 -20.04 17.74 -1.74
N GLU A 235 -20.10 18.77 -2.58
CA GLU A 235 -19.12 19.01 -3.63
C GLU A 235 -18.00 19.90 -3.08
N LEU A 236 -16.80 19.35 -2.93
CA LEU A 236 -15.63 20.13 -2.55
C LEU A 236 -15.02 20.82 -3.77
N PRO A 237 -14.47 22.03 -3.62
CA PRO A 237 -13.89 22.76 -4.73
C PRO A 237 -12.80 21.97 -5.44
N ALA A 238 -12.83 21.95 -6.78
CA ALA A 238 -11.70 21.49 -7.56
C ALA A 238 -10.55 22.48 -7.43
N LEU A 239 -9.36 21.98 -7.26
CA LEU A 239 -8.15 22.81 -7.20
C LEU A 239 -7.37 22.62 -8.48
N PRO A 240 -6.71 23.71 -8.97
CA PRO A 240 -5.72 23.55 -10.03
C PRO A 240 -4.59 22.64 -9.54
N ALA A 241 -3.95 21.93 -10.46
CA ALA A 241 -2.72 21.20 -10.12
C ALA A 241 -1.68 22.18 -9.60
N PRO A 242 -0.95 21.82 -8.53
CA PRO A 242 0.16 22.64 -8.05
C PRO A 242 1.25 22.85 -9.11
N GLU A 243 2.01 23.92 -8.95
CA GLU A 243 3.18 24.17 -9.77
C GLU A 243 4.22 23.04 -9.60
N PRO A 244 5.07 22.82 -10.61
CA PRO A 244 6.16 21.87 -10.51
C PRO A 244 7.04 22.12 -9.28
N ALA A 245 7.39 21.06 -8.55
CA ALA A 245 8.19 21.10 -7.32
C ALA A 245 9.47 20.27 -7.40
N GLY A 246 9.65 19.48 -8.46
CA GLY A 246 10.80 18.61 -8.66
C GLY A 246 10.91 18.11 -10.09
N GLU A 247 11.65 17.03 -10.29
CA GLU A 247 11.97 16.50 -11.62
C GLU A 247 11.37 15.12 -11.88
N SER A 248 10.80 14.45 -10.86
CA SER A 248 10.25 13.12 -11.01
C SER A 248 8.91 13.14 -11.77
N THR A 249 8.67 12.10 -12.57
CA THR A 249 7.34 11.77 -13.09
C THR A 249 6.64 10.85 -12.11
N VAL A 250 5.45 11.22 -11.66
CA VAL A 250 4.67 10.45 -10.69
C VAL A 250 3.26 10.19 -11.22
N GLN A 251 2.81 8.95 -11.13
CA GLN A 251 1.42 8.57 -11.37
C GLN A 251 0.77 8.11 -10.07
N VAL A 252 -0.40 8.65 -9.76
CA VAL A 252 -1.28 8.13 -8.72
C VAL A 252 -2.12 7.00 -9.31
N VAL A 253 -2.02 5.82 -8.73
CA VAL A 253 -2.76 4.63 -9.16
C VAL A 253 -3.61 4.10 -8.01
N ARG A 254 -4.77 3.52 -8.35
CA ARG A 254 -5.77 3.12 -7.37
C ARG A 254 -6.25 1.70 -7.63
N THR A 255 -6.78 1.09 -6.58
CA THR A 255 -7.80 0.06 -6.68
C THR A 255 -9.10 0.63 -6.15
N VAL A 256 -10.15 0.52 -6.93
CA VAL A 256 -11.54 0.78 -6.55
C VAL A 256 -12.38 -0.31 -7.18
N GLU A 257 -13.18 -1.01 -6.39
CA GLU A 257 -14.06 -2.04 -6.91
C GLU A 257 -15.16 -1.44 -7.79
N GLU A 258 -15.65 -2.18 -8.78
CA GLU A 258 -16.76 -1.74 -9.61
C GLU A 258 -18.03 -1.49 -8.78
N ASP A 259 -18.88 -0.61 -9.27
CA ASP A 259 -20.16 -0.21 -8.65
C ASP A 259 -20.02 0.42 -7.24
N MET A 260 -18.78 0.70 -6.79
CA MET A 260 -18.54 1.32 -5.50
C MET A 260 -18.92 2.81 -5.51
N TYR A 261 -18.51 3.52 -6.55
CA TYR A 261 -18.74 4.95 -6.72
C TYR A 261 -19.34 5.26 -8.10
N ASP A 262 -20.36 6.11 -8.16
CA ASP A 262 -21.00 6.52 -9.41
C ASP A 262 -20.01 7.13 -10.41
N ALA A 263 -18.96 7.79 -9.90
CA ALA A 263 -17.91 8.38 -10.72
C ALA A 263 -16.93 7.34 -11.30
N ILE A 264 -16.89 6.10 -10.77
CA ILE A 264 -15.97 5.03 -11.18
C ILE A 264 -16.76 3.71 -11.35
N PRO A 265 -17.78 3.66 -12.23
CA PRO A 265 -18.72 2.54 -12.28
C PRO A 265 -18.08 1.22 -12.70
N HIS A 266 -16.98 1.26 -13.46
CA HIS A 266 -16.27 0.07 -13.92
C HIS A 266 -15.06 -0.30 -13.05
N GLY A 267 -14.96 0.32 -11.87
CA GLY A 267 -13.81 0.14 -10.99
C GLY A 267 -12.53 0.79 -11.52
N ASP A 268 -11.48 0.70 -10.73
CA ASP A 268 -10.12 1.14 -11.09
C ASP A 268 -9.12 0.08 -10.61
N PHE A 269 -8.38 -0.53 -11.52
CA PHE A 269 -7.45 -1.61 -11.21
C PHE A 269 -6.02 -1.30 -11.68
N ARG A 270 -5.66 0.00 -11.66
CA ARG A 270 -4.35 0.45 -12.14
C ARG A 270 -3.19 0.08 -11.23
N ILE A 271 -3.43 -0.21 -9.95
CA ILE A 271 -2.38 -0.80 -9.09
C ILE A 271 -1.96 -2.16 -9.64
N PHE A 272 -2.93 -3.04 -9.93
CA PHE A 272 -2.63 -4.33 -10.56
C PHE A 272 -1.97 -4.16 -11.93
N GLU A 273 -2.47 -3.25 -12.77
CA GLU A 273 -1.88 -2.96 -14.08
C GLU A 273 -0.41 -2.53 -13.95
N SER A 274 -0.11 -1.62 -13.02
CA SER A 274 1.26 -1.12 -12.76
C SER A 274 2.21 -2.24 -12.35
N TYR A 275 1.82 -3.06 -11.38
CA TYR A 275 2.61 -4.22 -10.98
C TYR A 275 2.82 -5.21 -12.13
N ALA A 276 1.75 -5.57 -12.85
CA ALA A 276 1.84 -6.54 -13.93
C ALA A 276 2.75 -6.05 -15.06
N ARG A 277 2.71 -4.76 -15.40
CA ARG A 277 3.58 -4.14 -16.41
C ARG A 277 5.03 -4.15 -15.96
N ALA A 278 5.31 -3.66 -14.76
CA ALA A 278 6.65 -3.59 -14.20
C ALA A 278 7.29 -4.97 -14.06
N LEU A 279 6.57 -5.95 -13.49
CA LEU A 279 7.06 -7.32 -13.35
C LEU A 279 7.35 -7.98 -14.70
N ARG A 280 6.50 -7.77 -15.73
CA ARG A 280 6.76 -8.30 -17.07
C ARG A 280 7.97 -7.64 -17.73
N SER A 281 8.21 -6.35 -17.48
CA SER A 281 9.36 -5.61 -18.04
C SER A 281 10.68 -5.91 -17.34
N ALA A 282 10.68 -6.45 -16.11
CA ALA A 282 11.85 -6.73 -15.29
C ALA A 282 12.90 -7.57 -16.04
N ARG A 283 14.16 -7.13 -15.98
CA ARG A 283 15.30 -7.78 -16.65
C ARG A 283 16.42 -8.19 -15.70
N GLU A 284 16.63 -7.45 -14.61
CA GLU A 284 17.77 -7.64 -13.71
C GLU A 284 17.33 -7.90 -12.28
N LEU A 285 16.37 -7.12 -11.76
CA LEU A 285 15.97 -7.19 -10.35
C LEU A 285 14.47 -7.00 -10.17
N ILE A 286 13.85 -7.89 -9.42
CA ILE A 286 12.57 -7.69 -8.77
C ILE A 286 12.83 -7.63 -7.27
N TYR A 287 12.60 -6.47 -6.66
CA TYR A 287 12.63 -6.29 -5.22
C TYR A 287 11.25 -5.93 -4.71
N LEU A 288 10.73 -6.70 -3.75
CA LEU A 288 9.40 -6.52 -3.17
C LEU A 288 9.50 -6.54 -1.64
N GLU A 289 8.89 -5.56 -0.98
CA GLU A 289 8.53 -5.64 0.44
C GLU A 289 7.03 -5.57 0.56
N ASN A 290 6.44 -6.55 1.19
CA ASN A 290 5.00 -6.58 1.34
C ASN A 290 4.58 -7.39 2.57
N GLN A 291 3.43 -7.03 3.12
CA GLN A 291 2.80 -7.78 4.21
C GLN A 291 2.32 -9.17 3.75
N PHE A 292 1.91 -9.28 2.48
CA PHE A 292 1.37 -10.49 1.87
C PHE A 292 1.97 -10.73 0.47
N LEU A 293 2.03 -11.99 0.09
CA LEU A 293 2.34 -12.41 -1.28
C LEU A 293 1.42 -13.58 -1.63
N TRP A 294 0.19 -13.28 -2.04
CA TRP A 294 -0.83 -14.28 -2.38
C TRP A 294 -1.72 -13.88 -3.57
N SER A 295 -1.18 -13.05 -4.51
CA SER A 295 -1.80 -12.85 -5.81
C SER A 295 -1.26 -13.89 -6.79
N PRO A 296 -2.06 -14.90 -7.18
CA PRO A 296 -1.60 -15.91 -8.14
C PRO A 296 -1.24 -15.30 -9.50
N GLU A 297 -1.87 -14.19 -9.89
CA GLU A 297 -1.58 -13.50 -11.14
C GLU A 297 -0.17 -12.92 -11.16
N LEU A 298 0.23 -12.18 -10.11
CA LEU A 298 1.55 -11.57 -10.03
C LEU A 298 2.63 -12.61 -9.78
N VAL A 299 2.37 -13.60 -8.90
CA VAL A 299 3.30 -14.70 -8.64
C VAL A 299 3.55 -15.51 -9.91
N SER A 300 2.54 -15.73 -10.75
CA SER A 300 2.73 -16.44 -12.03
C SER A 300 3.68 -15.70 -12.98
N ILE A 301 3.65 -14.36 -13.02
CA ILE A 301 4.60 -13.55 -13.81
C ILE A 301 6.03 -13.73 -13.28
N ILE A 302 6.21 -13.70 -11.95
CA ILE A 302 7.52 -13.87 -11.32
C ILE A 302 8.05 -15.29 -11.57
N ALA A 303 7.20 -16.30 -11.35
CA ALA A 303 7.54 -17.71 -11.57
C ALA A 303 7.99 -17.99 -13.01
N GLU A 304 7.29 -17.42 -14.00
CA GLU A 304 7.68 -17.55 -15.41
C GLU A 304 9.07 -16.95 -15.67
N LYS A 305 9.40 -15.81 -15.04
CA LYS A 305 10.73 -15.20 -15.17
C LYS A 305 11.82 -15.99 -14.43
N LEU A 306 11.51 -16.70 -13.36
CA LEU A 306 12.46 -17.59 -12.69
C LEU A 306 12.75 -18.82 -13.54
N ARG A 307 11.74 -19.40 -14.19
CA ARG A 307 11.93 -20.52 -15.15
C ARG A 307 12.70 -20.10 -16.40
N ASN A 308 12.40 -18.90 -16.90
CA ASN A 308 12.96 -18.34 -18.14
C ASN A 308 13.60 -16.97 -17.84
N PRO A 309 14.74 -16.91 -17.13
CA PRO A 309 15.34 -15.66 -16.69
C PRO A 309 15.75 -14.79 -17.87
N PRO A 310 15.37 -13.49 -17.88
CA PRO A 310 15.65 -12.59 -18.97
C PRO A 310 17.14 -12.28 -19.15
N THR A 311 17.94 -12.42 -18.09
CA THR A 311 19.40 -12.27 -18.09
C THR A 311 20.03 -13.21 -17.07
N ALA A 312 21.33 -13.47 -17.17
CA ALA A 312 22.09 -14.28 -16.20
C ALA A 312 22.13 -13.61 -14.81
N GLN A 313 22.03 -12.28 -14.75
CA GLN A 313 22.06 -11.47 -13.53
C GLN A 313 20.69 -11.33 -12.87
N PHE A 314 19.61 -11.76 -13.52
CA PHE A 314 18.25 -11.63 -12.98
C PHE A 314 18.14 -12.21 -11.56
N ARG A 315 17.56 -11.45 -10.67
CA ARG A 315 17.30 -11.83 -9.27
C ARG A 315 15.92 -11.37 -8.83
N VAL A 316 15.33 -12.14 -7.92
CA VAL A 316 14.09 -11.82 -7.22
C VAL A 316 14.35 -11.85 -5.72
N VAL A 317 14.13 -10.76 -5.04
CA VAL A 317 14.26 -10.63 -3.59
C VAL A 317 12.94 -10.17 -3.02
N VAL A 318 12.42 -10.92 -2.05
CA VAL A 318 11.14 -10.61 -1.40
C VAL A 318 11.36 -10.53 0.10
N LEU A 319 10.94 -9.43 0.70
CA LEU A 319 10.91 -9.22 2.14
C LEU A 319 9.47 -9.34 2.64
N LEU A 320 9.23 -10.27 3.55
CA LEU A 320 7.91 -10.59 4.10
C LEU A 320 7.98 -10.66 5.63
N PRO A 321 6.85 -10.50 6.35
CA PRO A 321 6.83 -10.82 7.77
C PRO A 321 7.06 -12.31 7.98
N GLY A 322 7.77 -12.67 9.04
CA GLY A 322 8.01 -14.09 9.36
C GLY A 322 6.72 -14.92 9.53
N ARG A 323 5.64 -14.24 9.91
CA ARG A 323 4.27 -14.76 9.90
C ARG A 323 3.31 -13.60 9.69
N ALA A 324 2.58 -13.62 8.59
CA ALA A 324 1.51 -12.65 8.34
C ALA A 324 0.34 -12.84 9.34
N ASN A 325 -0.33 -11.76 9.69
CA ASN A 325 -1.46 -11.77 10.61
C ASN A 325 -2.65 -12.58 10.05
N ASN A 326 -2.86 -12.51 8.74
CA ASN A 326 -3.86 -13.27 7.98
C ASN A 326 -3.20 -13.91 6.76
N GLY A 327 -3.74 -14.99 6.21
CA GLY A 327 -3.25 -15.60 4.98
C GLY A 327 -1.78 -16.05 5.02
N ALA A 328 -1.28 -16.44 6.20
CA ALA A 328 0.10 -16.87 6.35
C ALA A 328 0.41 -18.14 5.53
N GLU A 329 -0.53 -19.04 5.42
CA GLU A 329 -0.39 -20.28 4.65
C GLU A 329 -0.44 -19.97 3.13
N ASP A 330 -1.31 -19.04 2.70
CA ASP A 330 -1.38 -18.61 1.30
C ASP A 330 -0.05 -17.98 0.88
N THR A 331 0.52 -17.08 1.69
CA THR A 331 1.84 -16.49 1.44
C THR A 331 2.94 -17.57 1.35
N ARG A 332 2.93 -18.55 2.27
CA ARG A 332 3.90 -19.65 2.22
C ARG A 332 3.76 -20.51 0.98
N GLY A 333 2.51 -20.82 0.56
CA GLY A 333 2.23 -21.55 -0.67
C GLY A 333 2.82 -20.83 -1.89
N GLN A 334 2.63 -19.50 -2.00
CA GLN A 334 3.17 -18.73 -3.10
C GLN A 334 4.71 -18.64 -3.07
N VAL A 335 5.32 -18.52 -1.90
CA VAL A 335 6.79 -18.59 -1.75
C VAL A 335 7.29 -19.96 -2.20
N GLY A 336 6.62 -21.05 -1.84
CA GLY A 336 6.92 -22.39 -2.31
C GLY A 336 6.91 -22.49 -3.85
N ARG A 337 5.87 -21.97 -4.49
CA ARG A 337 5.80 -21.92 -5.97
C ARG A 337 6.97 -21.17 -6.62
N LEU A 338 7.44 -20.10 -6.00
CA LEU A 338 8.57 -19.34 -6.52
C LEU A 338 9.89 -20.11 -6.33
N ILE A 339 10.03 -20.86 -5.23
CA ILE A 339 11.18 -21.76 -5.01
C ILE A 339 11.18 -22.88 -6.07
N ASP A 340 10.05 -23.54 -6.28
CA ASP A 340 9.91 -24.58 -7.28
C ASP A 340 10.22 -24.07 -8.69
N ALA A 341 9.72 -22.88 -9.04
CA ALA A 341 10.00 -22.23 -10.33
C ALA A 341 11.48 -21.87 -10.51
N ASP A 342 12.18 -21.49 -9.44
CA ASP A 342 13.62 -21.23 -9.45
C ASP A 342 14.42 -22.53 -9.62
N ASP A 343 13.98 -23.63 -9.01
CA ASP A 343 14.58 -24.96 -9.13
C ASP A 343 14.37 -25.57 -10.54
N GLU A 344 13.24 -25.28 -11.18
CA GLU A 344 12.94 -25.70 -12.56
C GLU A 344 13.75 -24.94 -13.62
N GLY A 345 14.44 -23.85 -13.25
CA GLY A 345 15.26 -23.04 -14.13
C GLY A 345 16.59 -23.72 -14.53
N ASP A 346 17.63 -22.91 -14.76
CA ASP A 346 18.95 -23.38 -15.22
C ASP A 346 19.88 -23.86 -14.09
N GLY A 347 19.37 -24.06 -12.88
CA GLY A 347 20.11 -24.46 -11.69
C GLY A 347 20.82 -23.32 -10.95
N THR A 348 20.69 -22.07 -11.43
CA THR A 348 21.19 -20.89 -10.74
C THR A 348 20.15 -20.37 -9.78
N ARG A 349 20.48 -20.28 -8.48
CA ARG A 349 19.57 -19.69 -7.49
C ARG A 349 19.40 -18.20 -7.71
N ARG A 350 18.16 -17.77 -8.00
CA ARG A 350 17.79 -16.39 -8.28
C ARG A 350 16.76 -15.81 -7.33
N PHE A 351 16.02 -16.68 -6.64
CA PHE A 351 14.94 -16.28 -5.72
C PHE A 351 15.44 -16.28 -4.27
N LEU A 352 15.15 -15.19 -3.55
CA LEU A 352 15.44 -15.04 -2.13
C LEU A 352 14.21 -14.47 -1.40
N ALA A 353 13.63 -15.24 -0.48
CA ALA A 353 12.63 -14.75 0.47
C ALA A 353 13.32 -14.48 1.82
N THR A 354 13.09 -13.31 2.39
CA THR A 354 13.71 -12.83 3.62
C THR A 354 12.71 -12.30 4.64
N THR A 355 13.16 -12.16 5.89
CA THR A 355 12.44 -11.51 6.99
C THR A 355 13.38 -10.58 7.74
N ILE A 356 12.84 -9.56 8.41
CA ILE A 356 13.64 -8.68 9.30
C ILE A 356 13.53 -9.16 10.74
N ARG A 357 14.64 -9.05 11.47
CA ARG A 357 14.69 -9.27 12.91
C ARG A 357 15.52 -8.18 13.58
N ALA A 358 15.03 -7.65 14.68
CA ALA A 358 15.72 -6.69 15.53
C ALA A 358 16.70 -7.44 16.45
N LEU A 359 17.98 -7.12 16.39
CA LEU A 359 19.00 -7.72 17.27
C LEU A 359 19.15 -6.91 18.57
N SER A 360 19.27 -7.60 19.71
CA SER A 360 19.69 -6.96 20.96
C SER A 360 21.14 -6.45 20.83
N PRO A 361 21.55 -5.44 21.64
CA PRO A 361 22.93 -4.96 21.62
C PRO A 361 23.98 -6.05 21.89
N SER A 362 23.65 -7.08 22.68
CA SER A 362 24.52 -8.24 22.92
C SER A 362 24.49 -9.27 21.78
N HIS A 363 23.60 -9.12 20.79
CA HIS A 363 23.33 -10.09 19.71
C HIS A 363 22.82 -11.47 20.18
N GLU A 364 22.46 -11.59 21.48
CA GLU A 364 21.97 -12.85 22.06
C GLU A 364 20.47 -13.08 21.79
N ARG A 365 19.72 -12.01 21.49
CA ARG A 365 18.28 -12.06 21.22
C ARG A 365 17.98 -11.40 19.89
N ALA A 366 17.13 -12.04 19.11
CA ALA A 366 16.60 -11.53 17.86
C ALA A 366 15.07 -11.52 17.91
N ASP A 367 14.48 -10.34 18.02
CA ASP A 367 13.03 -10.17 18.05
C ASP A 367 12.48 -10.00 16.62
N PRO A 368 11.27 -10.50 16.31
CA PRO A 368 10.68 -10.30 15.00
C PRO A 368 10.32 -8.82 14.79
N VAL A 369 10.49 -8.35 13.57
CA VAL A 369 9.93 -7.10 13.06
C VAL A 369 8.82 -7.44 12.10
N TYR A 370 7.67 -6.79 12.24
CA TYR A 370 6.54 -7.02 11.37
C TYR A 370 6.67 -6.18 10.10
N VAL A 371 6.90 -6.82 8.97
CA VAL A 371 6.94 -6.15 7.66
C VAL A 371 5.52 -5.81 7.24
N HIS A 372 5.20 -4.51 7.23
CA HIS A 372 3.93 -3.96 6.78
C HIS A 372 4.10 -3.06 5.56
N ALA A 373 5.32 -2.81 5.13
CA ALA A 373 5.65 -2.06 3.93
C ALA A 373 4.95 -2.60 2.68
N LYS A 374 4.61 -1.73 1.76
CA LYS A 374 4.09 -2.04 0.44
C LYS A 374 4.90 -1.23 -0.57
N VAL A 375 6.07 -1.77 -0.90
CA VAL A 375 7.00 -1.15 -1.84
C VAL A 375 7.55 -2.20 -2.81
N ALA A 376 7.70 -1.80 -4.06
CA ALA A 376 8.41 -2.59 -5.06
C ALA A 376 9.38 -1.70 -5.83
N VAL A 377 10.56 -2.24 -6.10
CA VAL A 377 11.57 -1.62 -6.98
C VAL A 377 11.95 -2.64 -8.07
N ILE A 378 11.82 -2.23 -9.32
CA ILE A 378 12.12 -3.08 -10.48
C ILE A 378 13.28 -2.46 -11.27
N ASP A 379 14.37 -3.22 -11.42
CA ASP A 379 15.56 -2.86 -12.20
C ASP A 379 16.21 -1.52 -11.78
N ASP A 380 15.98 -1.04 -10.53
CA ASP A 380 16.37 0.29 -10.06
C ASP A 380 15.87 1.44 -10.97
N ARG A 381 14.74 1.26 -11.64
CA ARG A 381 14.18 2.21 -12.62
C ARG A 381 12.70 2.49 -12.46
N TRP A 382 12.01 1.63 -11.76
CA TRP A 382 10.59 1.77 -11.48
C TRP A 382 10.34 1.47 -10.01
N MET A 383 9.50 2.26 -9.41
CA MET A 383 9.12 2.07 -8.01
C MET A 383 7.63 2.34 -7.82
N ILE A 384 6.99 1.56 -6.94
CA ILE A 384 5.67 1.82 -6.40
C ILE A 384 5.71 1.80 -4.88
N VAL A 385 5.02 2.74 -4.25
CA VAL A 385 4.83 2.81 -2.79
C VAL A 385 3.39 3.19 -2.50
N GLY A 386 2.78 2.60 -1.46
CA GLY A 386 1.45 3.00 -1.02
C GLY A 386 0.80 2.00 -0.08
N SER A 387 -0.51 1.86 -0.18
CA SER A 387 -1.30 1.08 0.76
C SER A 387 -1.57 -0.36 0.33
N ALA A 388 -1.39 -0.69 -0.97
CA ALA A 388 -1.85 -1.95 -1.54
C ALA A 388 -0.96 -3.14 -1.25
N ASN A 389 -1.53 -4.17 -0.67
CA ASN A 389 -0.89 -5.47 -0.50
C ASN A 389 -0.89 -6.28 -1.81
N LEU A 390 0.06 -7.23 -1.94
CA LEU A 390 0.12 -8.17 -3.07
C LEU A 390 -0.84 -9.34 -2.86
N ASN A 391 -2.13 -9.02 -2.70
CA ASN A 391 -3.20 -9.98 -2.54
C ASN A 391 -4.43 -9.59 -3.38
N ALA A 392 -5.36 -10.51 -3.54
CA ALA A 392 -6.57 -10.28 -4.33
C ALA A 392 -7.46 -9.17 -3.76
N HIS A 393 -7.47 -8.96 -2.44
CA HIS A 393 -8.23 -7.89 -1.81
C HIS A 393 -7.73 -6.52 -2.27
N SER A 394 -6.47 -6.20 -2.02
CA SER A 394 -5.90 -4.90 -2.39
C SER A 394 -5.81 -4.67 -3.89
N LEU A 395 -5.67 -5.74 -4.70
CA LEU A 395 -5.53 -5.59 -6.15
C LEU A 395 -6.86 -5.50 -6.90
N PHE A 396 -7.98 -5.98 -6.30
CA PHE A 396 -9.24 -6.13 -7.03
C PHE A 396 -10.50 -5.70 -6.26
N ASN A 397 -10.44 -5.50 -4.95
CA ASN A 397 -11.65 -5.38 -4.13
C ASN A 397 -11.62 -4.21 -3.15
N ASP A 398 -10.50 -4.02 -2.43
CA ASP A 398 -10.39 -2.93 -1.46
C ASP A 398 -10.16 -1.59 -2.16
N THR A 399 -10.44 -0.47 -1.48
CA THR A 399 -10.00 0.83 -1.98
C THR A 399 -8.58 1.11 -1.52
N GLU A 400 -7.68 1.26 -2.49
CA GLU A 400 -6.25 1.45 -2.27
C GLU A 400 -5.69 2.62 -3.09
N THR A 401 -4.61 3.23 -2.61
CA THR A 401 -3.90 4.30 -3.32
C THR A 401 -2.39 4.07 -3.23
N CYS A 402 -1.72 4.15 -4.38
CA CYS A 402 -0.26 4.08 -4.50
C CYS A 402 0.27 5.19 -5.41
N VAL A 403 1.54 5.50 -5.27
CA VAL A 403 2.30 6.34 -6.21
C VAL A 403 3.31 5.48 -6.96
N VAL A 404 3.44 5.74 -8.26
CA VAL A 404 4.37 5.07 -9.17
C VAL A 404 5.29 6.11 -9.76
N THR A 405 6.58 5.79 -9.85
CA THR A 405 7.57 6.64 -10.53
C THR A 405 8.54 5.79 -11.35
N ASP A 406 9.08 6.37 -12.41
CA ASP A 406 10.19 5.85 -13.20
C ASP A 406 11.52 6.61 -12.95
N ASP A 407 11.58 7.38 -11.88
CA ASP A 407 12.79 8.04 -11.41
C ASP A 407 13.81 6.99 -10.94
N ALA A 408 14.77 6.69 -11.81
CA ALA A 408 15.78 5.66 -11.57
C ALA A 408 16.72 5.99 -10.40
N ALA A 409 17.01 7.27 -10.19
CA ALA A 409 17.88 7.70 -9.10
C ALA A 409 17.17 7.47 -7.75
N LEU A 410 15.91 7.88 -7.65
CA LEU A 410 15.08 7.70 -6.47
C LEU A 410 14.80 6.21 -6.19
N ALA A 411 14.47 5.44 -7.23
CA ALA A 411 14.19 4.00 -7.09
C ALA A 411 15.42 3.24 -6.54
N ARG A 412 16.60 3.54 -7.09
CA ARG A 412 17.85 2.94 -6.62
C ARG A 412 18.22 3.38 -5.19
N ASP A 413 18.14 4.69 -4.90
CA ASP A 413 18.41 5.22 -3.56
C ASP A 413 17.50 4.56 -2.53
N THR A 414 16.20 4.47 -2.83
CA THR A 414 15.22 3.83 -1.95
C THR A 414 15.60 2.38 -1.66
N ARG A 415 15.90 1.58 -2.70
CA ARG A 415 16.30 0.19 -2.49
C ARG A 415 17.57 0.07 -1.65
N VAL A 416 18.57 0.93 -1.90
CA VAL A 416 19.82 0.91 -1.11
C VAL A 416 19.53 1.27 0.35
N ARG A 417 18.69 2.25 0.62
CA ARG A 417 18.30 2.63 1.99
C ARG A 417 17.47 1.55 2.69
N LEU A 418 16.64 0.81 1.95
CA LEU A 418 15.88 -0.32 2.51
C LEU A 418 16.78 -1.52 2.85
N TRP A 419 17.92 -1.66 2.18
CA TRP A 419 18.89 -2.75 2.43
C TRP A 419 19.96 -2.39 3.49
N ALA A 420 20.09 -1.13 3.86
CA ALA A 420 21.06 -0.66 4.85
C ALA A 420 20.59 -0.93 6.29
#